data_8718afb41231dcd98dc8b66e3b932132
#
_entry.id   8718afb41231dcd98dc8b66e3b932132
#
_cell.length_a   1.000
_cell.length_b   1.000
_cell.length_c   1.000
_cell.angle_alpha   90.00
_cell.angle_beta   90.00
_cell.angle_gamma   90.00
#
_symmetry.space_group_name_H-M   'P 1'
#
loop_
_entity.id
_entity.type
_entity.pdbx_description
1 polymer ?
#
loop_
_entity_poly.entity_id
_entity_poly.type
_entity_poly.pdbx_seq_one_letter_code
_entity_poly.pdbx_strand_id
1 'polypeptide(L)' 'LQKRNQLLAELKKLPEQEYNVLVKIILEDKKYKEVAEELHISINTVKTHLSRALKMLRRFNMTEILILFNL' A
#
# COMPACT_ATOMS: atom_id res chain seq x y z
N LEU A 1 15.79 -11.46 -1.99
CA LEU A 1 16.18 -11.47 -3.40
C LEU A 1 15.04 -11.88 -4.29
N GLN A 2 14.75 -13.18 -4.43
CA GLN A 2 13.60 -13.60 -5.25
C GLN A 2 12.29 -13.07 -4.67
N LYS A 3 12.14 -13.13 -3.35
CA LYS A 3 10.94 -12.67 -2.68
C LYS A 3 10.76 -11.16 -2.83
N ARG A 4 11.87 -10.42 -2.73
CA ARG A 4 11.84 -8.99 -2.97
C ARG A 4 11.41 -8.67 -4.39
N ASN A 5 11.94 -9.40 -5.37
CA ASN A 5 11.56 -9.21 -6.78
C ASN A 5 10.10 -9.55 -7.02
N GLN A 6 9.59 -10.60 -6.36
CA GLN A 6 8.18 -10.96 -6.45
C GLN A 6 7.31 -9.86 -5.86
N LEU A 7 7.68 -9.30 -4.72
CA LEU A 7 6.93 -8.23 -4.09
C LEU A 7 6.93 -6.97 -4.96
N LEU A 8 8.07 -6.61 -5.53
CA LEU A 8 8.15 -5.47 -6.45
C LEU A 8 7.23 -5.66 -7.65
N ALA A 9 7.21 -6.87 -8.20
CA ALA A 9 6.34 -7.19 -9.33
C ALA A 9 4.87 -7.04 -8.95
N GLU A 10 4.48 -7.51 -7.78
CA GLU A 10 3.10 -7.38 -7.30
C GLU A 10 2.73 -5.91 -7.06
N LEU A 11 3.64 -5.12 -6.49
CA LEU A 11 3.39 -3.69 -6.28
C LEU A 11 3.12 -2.96 -7.59
N LYS A 12 3.85 -3.31 -8.64
CA LYS A 12 3.67 -2.70 -9.96
C LYS A 12 2.32 -3.03 -10.59
N LYS A 13 1.68 -4.11 -10.15
CA LYS A 13 0.36 -4.51 -10.65
C LYS A 13 -0.78 -3.79 -9.95
N LEU A 14 -0.52 -3.12 -8.83
CA LEU A 14 -1.57 -2.42 -8.11
C LEU A 14 -2.11 -1.25 -8.92
N PRO A 15 -3.42 -1.04 -8.95
CA PRO A 15 -3.97 0.20 -9.49
C PRO A 15 -3.34 1.41 -8.78
N GLU A 16 -3.22 2.51 -9.51
CA GLU A 16 -2.50 3.69 -9.02
C GLU A 16 -2.98 4.17 -7.66
N GLN A 17 -4.30 4.27 -7.47
CA GLN A 17 -4.84 4.75 -6.20
C GLN A 17 -4.57 3.79 -5.04
N GLU A 18 -4.63 2.50 -5.29
CA GLU A 18 -4.32 1.51 -4.26
C GLU A 18 -2.86 1.58 -3.87
N TYR A 19 -1.97 1.75 -4.83
CA TYR A 19 -0.56 1.94 -4.57
C TYR A 19 -0.31 3.21 -3.76
N ASN A 20 -0.93 4.33 -4.17
CA ASN A 20 -0.76 5.60 -3.48
C ASN A 20 -1.24 5.54 -2.03
N VAL A 21 -2.39 4.93 -1.79
CA VAL A 21 -2.92 4.76 -0.44
C VAL A 21 -1.98 3.89 0.39
N LEU A 22 -1.52 2.79 -0.18
CA LEU A 22 -0.61 1.87 0.52
C LEU A 22 0.65 2.59 0.97
N VAL A 23 1.28 3.33 0.06
CA VAL A 23 2.51 4.06 0.36
C VAL A 23 2.28 5.10 1.44
N LYS A 24 1.22 5.88 1.33
CA LYS A 24 0.94 6.95 2.29
C LYS A 24 0.64 6.42 3.69
N ILE A 25 -0.10 5.34 3.78
CA ILE A 25 -0.47 4.76 5.08
C ILE A 25 0.70 4.00 5.69
N ILE A 26 1.33 3.12 4.91
CA ILE A 26 2.34 2.19 5.44
C ILE A 26 3.72 2.83 5.51
N LEU A 27 4.14 3.53 4.47
CA LEU A 27 5.48 4.08 4.39
C LEU A 27 5.59 5.46 5.02
N GLU A 28 4.63 6.33 4.75
CA GLU A 28 4.65 7.70 5.26
C GLU A 28 3.93 7.86 6.60
N ASP A 29 3.33 6.79 7.09
CA ASP A 29 2.64 6.74 8.38
C ASP A 29 1.56 7.82 8.52
N LYS A 30 0.87 8.12 7.44
CA LYS A 30 -0.20 9.09 7.44
C LYS A 30 -1.50 8.47 7.96
N LYS A 31 -2.33 9.31 8.53
CA LYS A 31 -3.65 8.88 9.00
C LYS A 31 -4.64 8.84 7.84
N TYR A 32 -5.67 8.01 7.98
CA TYR A 32 -6.69 7.87 6.93
C TYR A 32 -7.29 9.21 6.52
N LYS A 33 -7.57 10.07 7.49
CA LYS A 33 -8.13 11.39 7.22
C LYS A 33 -7.20 12.24 6.36
N GLU A 34 -5.91 12.20 6.66
CA GLU A 34 -4.91 12.95 5.90
C GLU A 34 -4.84 12.46 4.45
N VAL A 35 -4.82 11.14 4.27
CA VAL A 35 -4.77 10.54 2.94
C VAL A 35 -6.03 10.87 2.15
N ALA A 36 -7.19 10.80 2.81
CA ALA A 36 -8.46 11.16 2.18
C ALA A 36 -8.44 12.58 1.65
N GLU A 37 -7.94 13.53 2.45
CA GLU A 37 -7.83 14.93 2.04
C GLU A 37 -6.85 15.10 0.89
N GLU A 38 -5.68 14.47 0.95
CA GLU A 38 -4.67 14.59 -0.10
C GLU A 38 -5.14 14.05 -1.44
N LEU A 39 -5.88 12.94 -1.42
CA LEU A 39 -6.32 12.28 -2.64
C LEU A 39 -7.73 12.71 -3.08
N HIS A 40 -8.37 13.58 -2.31
CA HIS A 40 -9.74 14.06 -2.58
C HIS A 40 -10.74 12.91 -2.67
N ILE A 41 -10.67 11.98 -1.72
CA ILE A 41 -11.57 10.84 -1.61
C ILE A 41 -12.06 10.73 -0.17
N SER A 42 -13.08 9.90 0.06
CA SER A 42 -13.60 9.69 1.40
C SER A 42 -12.68 8.78 2.22
N ILE A 43 -12.80 8.85 3.54
CA ILE A 43 -12.08 7.95 4.45
C ILE A 43 -12.44 6.50 4.13
N ASN A 44 -13.72 6.22 3.85
CA ASN A 44 -14.14 4.86 3.51
C ASN A 44 -13.47 4.37 2.23
N THR A 45 -13.29 5.25 1.25
CA THR A 45 -12.59 4.91 0.01
C THR A 45 -11.11 4.61 0.29
N VAL A 46 -10.48 5.38 1.18
CA VAL A 46 -9.10 5.09 1.61
C VAL A 46 -9.02 3.69 2.19
N LYS A 47 -9.92 3.34 3.11
CA LYS A 47 -9.95 2.01 3.72
C LYS A 47 -10.15 0.91 2.70
N THR A 48 -11.01 1.14 1.73
CA THR A 48 -11.27 0.16 0.67
C THR A 48 -10.03 -0.05 -0.20
N HIS A 49 -9.38 1.03 -0.61
CA HIS A 49 -8.14 0.93 -1.40
C HIS A 49 -7.04 0.22 -0.63
N LEU A 50 -6.87 0.55 0.65
CA LEU A 50 -5.87 -0.11 1.49
C LEU A 50 -6.16 -1.61 1.60
N SER A 51 -7.41 -1.95 1.86
CA SER A 51 -7.82 -3.35 1.98
C SER A 51 -7.54 -4.13 0.70
N ARG A 52 -7.86 -3.54 -0.45
CA ARG A 52 -7.61 -4.17 -1.75
C ARG A 52 -6.12 -4.35 -2.02
N ALA A 53 -5.32 -3.32 -1.71
CA ALA A 53 -3.87 -3.40 -1.87
C ALA A 53 -3.27 -4.52 -1.02
N LEU A 54 -3.65 -4.58 0.26
CA LEU A 54 -3.18 -5.61 1.17
C LEU A 54 -3.62 -7.01 0.74
N LYS A 55 -4.81 -7.12 0.18
CA LYS A 55 -5.33 -8.39 -0.31
C LYS A 55 -4.49 -8.91 -1.49
N MET A 56 -4.07 -8.03 -2.38
CA MET A 56 -3.21 -8.42 -3.49
C MET A 56 -1.81 -8.83 -3.02
N LEU A 57 -1.37 -8.28 -1.88
CA LEU A 57 -0.06 -8.58 -1.31
C LEU A 57 -0.13 -9.62 -0.19
N ARG A 58 -1.25 -10.33 -0.05
CA ARG A 58 -1.51 -11.21 1.10
C ARG A 58 -0.50 -12.34 1.29
N ARG A 59 0.21 -12.73 0.24
CA ARG A 59 1.24 -13.77 0.37
C ARG A 59 2.56 -13.24 0.92
N PHE A 60 2.64 -11.93 1.14
CA PHE A 60 3.77 -11.28 1.80
C PHE A 60 3.29 -10.77 3.16
N ASN A 61 4.10 -10.95 4.21
CA ASN A 61 3.72 -10.41 5.50
C ASN A 61 4.11 -8.93 5.59
N MET A 62 3.60 -8.25 6.61
CA MET A 62 3.83 -6.82 6.79
C MET A 62 5.33 -6.53 6.96
N THR A 63 6.06 -7.39 7.65
CA THR A 63 7.49 -7.21 7.83
C THR A 63 8.23 -7.20 6.50
N GLU A 64 7.87 -8.10 5.60
CA GLU A 64 8.49 -8.15 4.28
C GLU A 64 8.22 -6.88 3.48
N ILE A 65 7.00 -6.37 3.54
CA ILE A 65 6.62 -5.14 2.86
C ILE A 65 7.41 -3.96 3.41
N LEU A 66 7.51 -3.84 4.73
CA LEU A 66 8.24 -2.76 5.37
C LEU A 66 9.74 -2.81 5.06
N ILE A 67 10.32 -4.01 5.06
CA ILE A 67 11.74 -4.18 4.73
C ILE A 67 12.00 -3.70 3.30
N LEU A 68 11.13 -4.02 2.36
CA LEU A 68 11.27 -3.58 0.99
C LEU A 68 11.35 -2.06 0.89
N PHE A 69 10.45 -1.37 1.58
CA PHE A 69 10.39 0.09 1.53
C PHE A 69 11.53 0.75 2.28
N ASN A 70 12.14 0.08 3.24
CA ASN A 70 13.23 0.64 4.04
C ASN A 70 14.62 0.37 3.46
N LEU A 71 14.68 -0.40 2.41
CA LEU A 71 15.92 -0.66 1.68
C LEU A 71 15.96 0.14 0.38
#